data_4569b97c4ad8cfc592c7617fc4bf66d4
#
_entry.id   4569b97c4ad8cfc592c7617fc4bf66d4
#
_cell.length_a   1.000
_cell.length_b   1.000
_cell.length_c   1.000
_cell.angle_alpha   90.00
_cell.angle_beta   90.00
_cell.angle_gamma   90.00
#
_symmetry.space_group_name_H-M   'P 1'
#
loop_
_entity.id
_entity.type
_entity.pdbx_description
1 polymer ?
#
loop_
_entity_poly.entity_id
_entity_poly.type
_entity_poly.pdbx_seq_one_letter_code
_entity_poly.pdbx_strand_id
1 'polypeptide(L)'
;YGKPGATRRLREIFEELVEQGAACLDLVTPTHFTDAVLEALGGERWPVPVVWNCGGYESAETLKRLEGRVQVYLPDLKYALSEPAARYSAAADYPQVARAAILEMYRQTGPFRLDEDGMLQRGVLIRHLILPQQGENTRRVIDWVGQTFAPGQVLFSLMSQYTPVGDLAQWPE
;
A
#
# COMPACT_ATOMS: atom_id res chain seq x y z
N TYR A 1 -2.46 -1.92 -21.70
CA TYR A 1 -3.17 -1.47 -22.91
C TYR A 1 -4.63 -1.90 -22.80
N GLY A 2 -5.48 -1.01 -22.21
CA GLY A 2 -6.89 -1.31 -21.97
C GLY A 2 -7.69 -1.33 -23.27
N LYS A 3 -8.71 -2.18 -23.31
CA LYS A 3 -9.71 -2.16 -24.40
C LYS A 3 -10.45 -0.81 -24.36
N PRO A 4 -10.89 -0.25 -25.50
CA PRO A 4 -11.76 0.93 -25.51
C PRO A 4 -12.97 0.73 -24.58
N GLY A 5 -13.21 1.68 -23.66
CA GLY A 5 -14.28 1.57 -22.66
C GLY A 5 -13.91 0.86 -21.34
N ALA A 6 -12.68 0.37 -21.18
CA ALA A 6 -12.25 -0.28 -19.94
C ALA A 6 -12.33 0.66 -18.72
N THR A 7 -11.94 1.91 -18.88
CA THR A 7 -12.01 2.92 -17.81
C THR A 7 -13.45 3.22 -17.40
N ARG A 8 -14.36 3.34 -18.39
CA ARG A 8 -15.79 3.51 -18.10
C ARG A 8 -16.34 2.32 -17.33
N ARG A 9 -16.01 1.09 -17.75
CA ARG A 9 -16.47 -0.12 -17.05
C ARG A 9 -15.88 -0.20 -15.62
N LEU A 10 -14.64 0.23 -15.44
CA LEU A 10 -14.03 0.30 -14.11
C LEU A 10 -14.79 1.27 -13.20
N ARG A 11 -15.19 2.42 -13.69
CA ARG A 11 -16.02 3.38 -12.96
C ARG A 11 -17.38 2.78 -12.60
N GLU A 12 -18.06 2.15 -13.55
CA GLU A 12 -19.34 1.46 -13.32
C GLU A 12 -19.21 0.42 -12.20
N ILE A 13 -18.09 -0.35 -12.17
CA ILE A 13 -17.82 -1.32 -11.11
C ILE A 13 -17.67 -0.61 -9.76
N PHE A 14 -16.99 0.51 -9.68
CA PHE A 14 -16.87 1.27 -8.43
C PHE A 14 -18.23 1.74 -7.93
N GLU A 15 -19.08 2.26 -8.82
CA GLU A 15 -20.45 2.68 -8.52
C GLU A 15 -21.29 1.49 -8.02
N GLU A 16 -21.26 0.35 -8.73
CA GLU A 16 -21.93 -0.88 -8.36
C GLU A 16 -21.51 -1.38 -6.95
N LEU A 17 -20.21 -1.36 -6.63
CA LEU A 17 -19.71 -1.78 -5.33
C LEU A 17 -20.21 -0.86 -4.20
N VAL A 18 -20.18 0.43 -4.42
CA VAL A 18 -20.68 1.42 -3.46
C VAL A 18 -22.19 1.24 -3.23
N GLU A 19 -22.98 1.05 -4.29
CA GLU A 19 -24.42 0.78 -4.20
C GLU A 19 -24.72 -0.51 -3.44
N GLN A 20 -23.83 -1.52 -3.54
CA GLN A 20 -23.92 -2.78 -2.77
C GLN A 20 -23.49 -2.64 -1.31
N GLY A 21 -23.06 -1.45 -0.87
CA GLY A 21 -22.68 -1.19 0.51
C GLY A 21 -21.22 -1.50 0.83
N ALA A 22 -20.32 -1.47 -0.16
CA ALA A 22 -18.88 -1.60 0.11
C ALA A 22 -18.39 -0.51 1.06
N ALA A 23 -17.65 -0.90 2.10
CA ALA A 23 -17.08 0.04 3.08
C ALA A 23 -15.88 0.83 2.54
N CYS A 24 -15.24 0.38 1.46
CA CYS A 24 -14.13 1.05 0.78
C CYS A 24 -13.98 0.53 -0.65
N LEU A 25 -13.24 1.26 -1.48
CA LEU A 25 -12.76 0.80 -2.78
C LEU A 25 -11.28 0.42 -2.64
N ASP A 26 -10.99 -0.85 -2.38
CA ASP A 26 -9.62 -1.36 -2.23
C ASP A 26 -9.02 -1.71 -3.60
N LEU A 27 -8.08 -0.88 -4.03
CA LEU A 27 -7.35 -1.03 -5.29
C LEU A 27 -6.07 -1.82 -5.03
N VAL A 28 -6.10 -3.11 -5.31
CA VAL A 28 -4.98 -4.02 -5.05
C VAL A 28 -3.98 -4.00 -6.22
N THR A 29 -2.73 -3.65 -5.93
CA THR A 29 -1.62 -3.57 -6.89
C THR A 29 -1.94 -2.66 -8.10
N PRO A 30 -2.47 -1.45 -7.90
CA PRO A 30 -3.02 -0.62 -8.97
C PRO A 30 -1.96 0.17 -9.75
N THR A 31 -0.72 0.17 -9.32
CA THR A 31 0.37 1.05 -9.80
C THR A 31 0.53 1.04 -11.33
N HIS A 32 0.43 -0.14 -11.95
CA HIS A 32 0.54 -0.29 -13.41
C HIS A 32 -0.67 0.28 -14.18
N PHE A 33 -1.76 0.59 -13.48
CA PHE A 33 -3.01 1.08 -14.04
C PHE A 33 -3.37 2.47 -13.54
N THR A 34 -2.41 3.22 -13.01
CA THR A 34 -2.61 4.53 -12.37
C THR A 34 -3.46 5.47 -13.24
N ASP A 35 -3.17 5.58 -14.55
CA ASP A 35 -3.92 6.45 -15.45
C ASP A 35 -5.40 6.06 -15.55
N ALA A 36 -5.66 4.77 -15.78
CA ALA A 36 -7.02 4.25 -15.90
C ALA A 36 -7.80 4.38 -14.58
N VAL A 37 -7.13 4.16 -13.45
CA VAL A 37 -7.73 4.32 -12.11
C VAL A 37 -8.08 5.79 -11.86
N LEU A 38 -7.16 6.72 -12.11
CA LEU A 38 -7.41 8.16 -11.92
C LEU A 38 -8.54 8.67 -12.80
N GLU A 39 -8.60 8.21 -14.05
CA GLU A 39 -9.69 8.53 -14.97
C GLU A 39 -11.03 7.96 -14.45
N ALA A 40 -11.05 6.70 -14.00
CA ALA A 40 -12.25 6.05 -13.46
C ALA A 40 -12.74 6.70 -12.15
N LEU A 41 -11.83 7.10 -11.27
CA LEU A 41 -12.16 7.82 -10.04
C LEU A 41 -12.78 9.21 -10.31
N GLY A 42 -12.43 9.81 -11.43
CA GLY A 42 -12.93 11.15 -11.80
C GLY A 42 -12.43 12.25 -10.87
N GLY A 43 -13.12 13.39 -10.85
CA GLY A 43 -12.77 14.56 -10.03
C GLY A 43 -13.49 14.67 -8.70
N GLU A 44 -14.53 13.89 -8.52
CA GLU A 44 -15.39 13.90 -7.35
C GLU A 44 -14.83 13.07 -6.19
N ARG A 45 -15.34 13.36 -5.00
CA ARG A 45 -15.09 12.55 -3.82
C ARG A 45 -16.07 11.39 -3.77
N TRP A 46 -15.55 10.19 -3.62
CA TRP A 46 -16.36 8.99 -3.41
C TRP A 46 -16.96 8.95 -2.00
N PRO A 47 -18.14 8.36 -1.80
CA PRO A 47 -18.80 8.27 -0.50
C PRO A 47 -18.08 7.35 0.48
N VAL A 48 -17.20 6.49 -0.01
CA VAL A 48 -16.36 5.57 0.76
C VAL A 48 -14.87 5.86 0.51
N PRO A 49 -13.96 5.50 1.42
CA PRO A 49 -12.53 5.69 1.20
C PRO A 49 -12.03 4.90 -0.01
N VAL A 50 -11.20 5.54 -0.82
CA VAL A 50 -10.37 4.87 -1.83
C VAL A 50 -9.07 4.44 -1.17
N VAL A 51 -8.77 3.15 -1.24
CA VAL A 51 -7.59 2.51 -0.66
C VAL A 51 -6.60 2.17 -1.77
N TRP A 52 -5.35 2.62 -1.64
CA TRP A 52 -4.25 2.27 -2.52
C TRP A 52 -3.39 1.20 -1.86
N ASN A 53 -3.62 -0.07 -2.23
CA ASN A 53 -2.98 -1.23 -1.66
C ASN A 53 -1.81 -1.67 -2.56
N CYS A 54 -0.59 -1.42 -2.13
CA CYS A 54 0.60 -1.55 -2.96
C CYS A 54 1.79 -2.22 -2.26
N GLY A 55 2.75 -2.66 -3.05
CA GLY A 55 3.99 -3.27 -2.55
C GLY A 55 4.99 -2.31 -1.92
N GLY A 56 4.65 -1.02 -1.80
CA GLY A 56 5.52 0.02 -1.23
C GLY A 56 6.59 0.57 -2.17
N TYR A 57 6.88 -0.09 -3.28
CA TYR A 57 7.86 0.36 -4.26
C TYR A 57 7.22 1.33 -5.27
N GLU A 58 6.88 2.54 -4.77
CA GLU A 58 6.14 3.55 -5.52
C GLU A 58 7.02 4.76 -5.84
N SER A 59 6.87 5.32 -7.04
CA SER A 59 7.54 6.57 -7.36
C SER A 59 6.84 7.78 -6.71
N ALA A 60 7.62 8.77 -6.29
CA ALA A 60 7.08 10.02 -5.77
C ALA A 60 6.19 10.75 -6.79
N GLU A 61 6.48 10.61 -8.08
CA GLU A 61 5.67 11.19 -9.16
C GLU A 61 4.28 10.55 -9.23
N THR A 62 4.21 9.21 -9.20
CA THR A 62 2.94 8.49 -9.16
C THR A 62 2.12 8.89 -7.93
N LEU A 63 2.75 8.92 -6.75
CA LEU A 63 2.06 9.29 -5.51
C LEU A 63 1.51 10.71 -5.53
N LYS A 64 2.24 11.69 -6.07
CA LYS A 64 1.75 13.07 -6.21
C LYS A 64 0.49 13.16 -7.06
N ARG A 65 0.35 12.32 -8.07
CA ARG A 65 -0.85 12.26 -8.92
C ARG A 65 -2.08 11.70 -8.19
N LEU A 66 -1.86 10.90 -7.15
CA LEU A 66 -2.91 10.32 -6.31
C LEU A 66 -3.41 11.28 -5.22
N GLU A 67 -2.72 12.40 -4.99
CA GLU A 67 -3.07 13.35 -3.93
C GLU A 67 -4.50 13.85 -4.06
N GLY A 68 -5.26 13.75 -2.97
CA GLY A 68 -6.67 14.11 -2.91
C GLY A 68 -7.64 13.06 -3.48
N ARG A 69 -7.14 12.03 -4.20
CA ARG A 69 -7.95 10.95 -4.78
C ARG A 69 -8.00 9.72 -3.90
N VAL A 70 -6.91 9.45 -3.18
CA VAL A 70 -6.73 8.31 -2.27
C VAL A 70 -6.81 8.82 -0.84
N GLN A 71 -7.60 8.17 -0.01
CA GLN A 71 -7.75 8.50 1.41
C GLN A 71 -6.92 7.57 2.30
N VAL A 72 -6.73 6.33 1.90
CA VAL A 72 -5.99 5.32 2.66
C VAL A 72 -4.89 4.73 1.80
N TYR A 73 -3.67 4.77 2.29
CA TYR A 73 -2.55 4.04 1.71
C TYR A 73 -2.25 2.79 2.52
N LEU A 74 -2.10 1.66 1.82
CA LEU A 74 -1.83 0.34 2.41
C LEU A 74 -0.53 -0.23 1.83
N PRO A 75 0.64 0.40 2.11
CA PRO A 75 1.91 -0.04 1.57
C PRO A 75 2.47 -1.23 2.35
N ASP A 76 3.13 -2.15 1.63
CA ASP A 76 4.05 -3.08 2.25
C ASP A 76 5.40 -2.39 2.52
N LEU A 77 6.00 -2.64 3.68
CA LEU A 77 7.40 -2.36 3.96
C LEU A 77 8.12 -3.71 4.15
N LYS A 78 8.47 -4.33 3.02
CA LYS A 78 8.99 -5.72 2.99
C LYS A 78 10.40 -5.82 3.54
N TYR A 79 11.25 -4.85 3.21
CA TYR A 79 12.66 -4.88 3.54
C TYR A 79 13.11 -3.52 4.09
N ALA A 80 13.90 -3.57 5.17
CA ALA A 80 14.67 -2.45 5.69
C ALA A 80 16.15 -2.53 5.29
N LEU A 81 16.58 -3.71 4.82
CA LEU A 81 17.95 -4.01 4.39
C LEU A 81 18.00 -4.28 2.89
N SER A 82 19.07 -3.80 2.24
CA SER A 82 19.26 -3.96 0.78
C SER A 82 19.59 -5.40 0.38
N GLU A 83 20.22 -6.19 1.26
CA GLU A 83 20.59 -7.57 0.95
C GLU A 83 19.35 -8.45 0.72
N PRO A 84 18.39 -8.59 1.67
CA PRO A 84 17.19 -9.37 1.41
C PRO A 84 16.32 -8.76 0.28
N ALA A 85 16.31 -7.45 0.11
CA ALA A 85 15.62 -6.80 -0.99
C ALA A 85 16.19 -7.20 -2.36
N ALA A 86 17.50 -7.22 -2.50
CA ALA A 86 18.18 -7.70 -3.71
C ALA A 86 17.95 -9.19 -3.93
N ARG A 87 18.07 -10.00 -2.87
CA ARG A 87 17.96 -11.45 -2.94
C ARG A 87 16.57 -11.94 -3.33
N TYR A 88 15.52 -11.41 -2.69
CA TYR A 88 14.15 -11.93 -2.86
C TYR A 88 13.31 -11.14 -3.87
N SER A 89 13.70 -9.91 -4.20
CA SER A 89 12.91 -9.04 -5.09
C SER A 89 13.72 -8.37 -6.19
N ALA A 90 15.02 -8.67 -6.31
CA ALA A 90 15.94 -8.05 -7.28
C ALA A 90 15.93 -6.50 -7.24
N ALA A 91 15.66 -5.89 -6.08
CA ALA A 91 15.48 -4.46 -5.88
C ALA A 91 16.29 -3.98 -4.66
N ALA A 92 17.61 -3.85 -4.81
CA ALA A 92 18.49 -3.47 -3.70
C ALA A 92 18.18 -2.11 -3.09
N ASP A 93 17.57 -1.21 -3.85
CA ASP A 93 17.14 0.13 -3.45
C ASP A 93 15.72 0.18 -2.85
N TYR A 94 15.02 -0.96 -2.76
CA TYR A 94 13.68 -1.02 -2.19
C TYR A 94 13.54 -0.31 -0.84
N PRO A 95 14.46 -0.48 0.14
CA PRO A 95 14.30 0.18 1.45
C PRO A 95 14.22 1.70 1.36
N GLN A 96 15.03 2.31 0.50
CA GLN A 96 15.06 3.75 0.30
C GLN A 96 13.79 4.24 -0.41
N VAL A 97 13.41 3.54 -1.48
CA VAL A 97 12.22 3.89 -2.28
C VAL A 97 10.95 3.74 -1.45
N ALA A 98 10.78 2.60 -0.75
CA ALA A 98 9.60 2.35 0.06
C ALA A 98 9.45 3.34 1.23
N ARG A 99 10.55 3.68 1.91
CA ARG A 99 10.54 4.70 2.97
C ARG A 99 10.14 6.07 2.45
N ALA A 100 10.70 6.50 1.32
CA ALA A 100 10.33 7.76 0.69
C ALA A 100 8.85 7.78 0.26
N ALA A 101 8.36 6.68 -0.30
CA ALA A 101 6.96 6.51 -0.67
C ALA A 101 6.03 6.61 0.54
N ILE A 102 6.31 5.91 1.63
CA ILE A 102 5.51 5.93 2.87
C ILE A 102 5.47 7.34 3.48
N LEU A 103 6.59 8.06 3.48
CA LEU A 103 6.63 9.44 3.95
C LEU A 103 5.76 10.37 3.10
N GLU A 104 5.76 10.20 1.78
CA GLU A 104 4.90 10.96 0.87
C GLU A 104 3.41 10.60 1.09
N MET A 105 3.08 9.32 1.25
CA MET A 105 1.72 8.87 1.57
C MET A 105 1.24 9.51 2.88
N TYR A 106 2.08 9.53 3.92
CA TYR A 106 1.76 10.18 5.19
C TYR A 106 1.62 11.70 5.05
N ARG A 107 2.48 12.36 4.25
CA ARG A 107 2.34 13.79 3.95
C ARG A 107 0.96 14.11 3.38
N GLN A 108 0.43 13.27 2.50
CA GLN A 108 -0.87 13.48 1.85
C GLN A 108 -2.05 13.22 2.78
N THR A 109 -1.94 12.21 3.65
CA THR A 109 -3.07 11.78 4.48
C THR A 109 -3.04 12.35 5.89
N GLY A 110 -1.86 12.62 6.44
CA GLY A 110 -1.67 12.96 7.86
C GLY A 110 -1.96 11.77 8.79
N PRO A 111 -2.18 12.02 10.08
CA PRO A 111 -2.52 10.98 11.06
C PRO A 111 -3.76 10.20 10.67
N PHE A 112 -3.77 8.91 10.98
CA PHE A 112 -4.90 8.06 10.66
C PHE A 112 -6.18 8.49 11.41
N ARG A 113 -7.31 8.22 10.78
CA ARG A 113 -8.64 8.46 11.34
C ARG A 113 -9.52 7.24 11.15
N LEU A 114 -10.14 6.82 12.23
CA LEU A 114 -11.16 5.79 12.24
C LEU A 114 -12.54 6.45 12.37
N ASP A 115 -13.57 5.79 11.86
CA ASP A 115 -14.96 6.15 12.16
C ASP A 115 -15.43 5.54 13.50
N GLU A 116 -16.72 5.70 13.80
CA GLU A 116 -17.33 5.21 15.04
C GLU A 116 -17.31 3.67 15.14
N ASP A 117 -17.28 2.97 14.00
CA ASP A 117 -17.19 1.51 13.92
C ASP A 117 -15.73 1.00 13.91
N GLY A 118 -14.74 1.90 13.99
CA GLY A 118 -13.33 1.57 13.97
C GLY A 118 -12.76 1.31 12.57
N MET A 119 -13.49 1.67 11.51
CA MET A 119 -13.03 1.50 10.12
C MET A 119 -12.12 2.66 9.71
N LEU A 120 -11.01 2.33 9.04
CA LEU A 120 -10.01 3.31 8.60
C LEU A 120 -10.56 4.17 7.47
N GLN A 121 -10.77 5.46 7.76
CA GLN A 121 -11.30 6.45 6.82
C GLN A 121 -10.21 7.26 6.12
N ARG A 122 -9.05 7.40 6.74
CA ARG A 122 -7.92 8.15 6.22
C ARG A 122 -6.64 7.74 6.91
N GLY A 123 -5.52 7.76 6.20
CA GLY A 123 -4.20 7.53 6.79
C GLY A 123 -3.37 6.50 6.08
N VAL A 124 -2.31 6.04 6.75
CA VAL A 124 -1.40 5.01 6.26
C VAL A 124 -1.44 3.81 7.21
N LEU A 125 -1.69 2.62 6.65
CA LEU A 125 -1.51 1.34 7.32
C LEU A 125 -0.32 0.61 6.70
N ILE A 126 0.84 0.67 7.36
CA ILE A 126 2.06 -0.02 6.91
C ILE A 126 1.94 -1.50 7.25
N ARG A 127 2.20 -2.38 6.28
CA ARG A 127 2.21 -3.83 6.50
C ARG A 127 3.64 -4.38 6.39
N HIS A 128 3.99 -5.31 7.27
CA HIS A 128 5.23 -6.06 7.19
C HIS A 128 5.00 -7.55 7.43
N LEU A 129 5.40 -8.39 6.48
CA LEU A 129 5.39 -9.84 6.63
C LEU A 129 6.77 -10.30 7.14
N ILE A 130 6.76 -10.99 8.28
CA ILE A 130 7.97 -11.64 8.83
C ILE A 130 8.36 -12.79 7.91
N LEU A 131 9.54 -12.69 7.32
CA LEU A 131 10.10 -13.76 6.51
C LEU A 131 10.95 -14.71 7.36
N PRO A 132 11.00 -16.02 7.04
CA PRO A 132 11.86 -16.97 7.70
C PRO A 132 13.31 -16.46 7.73
N GLN A 133 14.00 -16.68 8.85
CA GLN A 133 15.39 -16.28 9.09
C GLN A 133 15.72 -14.78 8.86
N GLN A 134 14.75 -13.93 8.60
CA GLN A 134 14.92 -12.48 8.37
C GLN A 134 14.57 -11.63 9.60
N GLY A 135 14.81 -12.14 10.82
CA GLY A 135 14.47 -11.44 12.07
C GLY A 135 15.16 -10.07 12.21
N GLU A 136 16.41 -9.93 11.73
CA GLU A 136 17.10 -8.63 11.74
C GLU A 136 16.43 -7.62 10.81
N ASN A 137 16.02 -8.04 9.61
CA ASN A 137 15.25 -7.21 8.69
C ASN A 137 13.97 -6.71 9.35
N THR A 138 13.22 -7.61 10.00
CA THR A 138 11.99 -7.26 10.73
C THR A 138 12.25 -6.26 11.85
N ARG A 139 13.30 -6.44 12.68
CA ARG A 139 13.67 -5.47 13.72
C ARG A 139 13.94 -4.09 13.11
N ARG A 140 14.72 -4.02 12.02
CA ARG A 140 15.01 -2.75 11.34
C ARG A 140 13.77 -2.08 10.76
N VAL A 141 12.78 -2.86 10.29
CA VAL A 141 11.48 -2.31 9.87
C VAL A 141 10.76 -1.69 11.07
N ILE A 142 10.63 -2.43 12.18
CA ILE A 142 9.96 -1.95 13.40
C ILE A 142 10.66 -0.69 13.94
N ASP A 143 11.98 -0.71 14.04
CA ASP A 143 12.77 0.43 14.50
C ASP A 143 12.56 1.68 13.64
N TRP A 144 12.57 1.49 12.32
CA TRP A 144 12.33 2.62 11.40
C TRP A 144 10.93 3.21 11.57
N VAL A 145 9.90 2.38 11.67
CA VAL A 145 8.52 2.87 11.88
C VAL A 145 8.41 3.61 13.20
N GLY A 146 8.94 3.04 14.30
CA GLY A 146 8.87 3.64 15.62
C GLY A 146 9.70 4.92 15.80
N GLN A 147 10.79 5.08 15.02
CA GLN A 147 11.62 6.29 15.03
C GLN A 147 11.06 7.39 14.12
N THR A 148 10.29 7.01 13.10
CA THR A 148 9.77 7.94 12.09
C THR A 148 8.41 8.51 12.47
N PHE A 149 7.56 7.71 13.10
CA PHE A 149 6.19 8.08 13.41
C PHE A 149 5.91 8.01 14.91
N ALA A 150 5.31 9.07 15.43
CA ALA A 150 4.81 9.07 16.80
C ALA A 150 3.56 8.16 16.92
N PRO A 151 3.23 7.66 18.13
CA PRO A 151 1.98 6.95 18.38
C PRO A 151 0.76 7.73 17.88
N GLY A 152 -0.15 7.04 17.16
CA GLY A 152 -1.34 7.66 16.59
C GLY A 152 -1.15 8.30 15.20
N GLN A 153 0.05 8.25 14.64
CA GLN A 153 0.29 8.80 13.31
C GLN A 153 0.00 7.81 12.18
N VAL A 154 0.46 6.57 12.31
CA VAL A 154 0.22 5.50 11.35
C VAL A 154 -0.26 4.24 12.04
N LEU A 155 -0.92 3.36 11.31
CA LEU A 155 -1.18 1.99 11.74
C LEU A 155 -0.05 1.09 11.23
N PHE A 156 0.31 0.08 12.01
CA PHE A 156 1.34 -0.88 11.63
C PHE A 156 0.83 -2.31 11.84
N SER A 157 0.79 -3.09 10.76
CA SER A 157 0.40 -4.49 10.76
C SER A 157 1.62 -5.38 10.61
N LEU A 158 2.01 -6.03 11.70
CA LEU A 158 3.06 -7.04 11.71
C LEU A 158 2.43 -8.42 11.48
N MET A 159 2.75 -9.05 10.36
CA MET A 159 2.12 -10.28 9.91
C MET A 159 3.11 -11.45 10.04
N SER A 160 2.66 -12.58 10.61
CA SER A 160 3.47 -13.79 10.79
C SER A 160 2.99 -14.98 9.95
N GLN A 161 1.98 -14.79 9.12
CA GLN A 161 1.36 -15.84 8.31
C GLN A 161 2.12 -16.14 7.00
N TYR A 162 3.43 -16.26 7.06
CA TYR A 162 4.19 -16.69 5.89
C TYR A 162 3.79 -18.12 5.49
N THR A 163 3.38 -18.29 4.25
CA THR A 163 3.12 -19.61 3.67
C THR A 163 4.05 -19.83 2.49
N PRO A 164 4.92 -20.85 2.54
CA PRO A 164 5.79 -21.18 1.43
C PRO A 164 4.98 -21.57 0.20
N VAL A 165 5.32 -20.99 -0.97
CA VAL A 165 4.65 -21.26 -2.25
C VAL A 165 5.71 -21.45 -3.33
N GLY A 166 5.51 -22.42 -4.23
CA GLY A 166 6.39 -22.70 -5.35
C GLY A 166 7.52 -23.68 -5.02
N ASP A 167 8.59 -23.67 -5.83
CA ASP A 167 9.77 -24.53 -5.64
C ASP A 167 10.67 -23.94 -4.56
N LEU A 168 10.61 -24.54 -3.37
CA LEU A 168 11.39 -24.12 -2.22
C LEU A 168 12.85 -24.63 -2.24
N ALA A 169 13.22 -25.49 -3.19
CA ALA A 169 14.58 -26.04 -3.27
C ALA A 169 15.63 -24.93 -3.51
N GLN A 170 15.23 -23.80 -4.08
CA GLN A 170 16.09 -22.63 -4.29
C GLN A 170 16.25 -21.74 -3.04
N TRP A 171 15.42 -21.95 -2.02
CA TRP A 171 15.34 -21.12 -0.81
C TRP A 171 15.24 -22.02 0.43
N PRO A 172 16.34 -22.69 0.82
CA PRO A 172 16.33 -23.72 1.87
C PRO A 172 16.12 -23.20 3.30
N GLU A 173 16.03 -21.87 3.50
CA GLU A 173 15.68 -21.21 4.77
C GLU A 173 14.14 -21.16 5.04
#